data_1061db2e51ec73aeba3d3a14e6154e7a
#
_entry.id   1061db2e51ec73aeba3d3a14e6154e7a
#
_cell.length_a   1.000
_cell.length_b   1.000
_cell.length_c   1.000
_cell.angle_alpha   90.00
_cell.angle_beta   90.00
_cell.angle_gamma   90.00
#
_symmetry.space_group_name_H-M   'P 1'
#
loop_
_entity.id
_entity.type
_entity.pdbx_description
1 polymer ?
#
loop_
_entity_poly.entity_id
_entity_poly.type
_entity_poly.pdbx_seq_one_letter_code
_entity_poly.pdbx_strand_id
1 'polypeptide(L)'
;MVRLISILVGLGFVGVAAWSLLWGAITYVSEPHEETVEHRFHEHPKEASFSFNGPFGKYDRAQLQRGFQVYKEVCAACHGLTYVSFRNLEELGYSEAEVKAIADQWQIEVPSINPDTGEAATRKAIPADRFPSPYANEVAARAANNNALPPDLALITKARHDGPAYVYSLLTGYRQPPANLPAESRPGQGLYYNPYFPNLNLAMPPPLTADGQVTYADGTNPTVDQMAKDVSAFLAWTAEPRLENRNRTGIAVLIFLTIATILAYLAYKNIWGSVKERKVRIAGPLEPENIARSDAAKRDEGIAG
;
A
#
# COMPACT_ATOMS: atom_id res chain seq x y z
N MET A 1 -18.40 18.29 42.71
CA MET A 1 -16.94 18.38 42.66
C MET A 1 -16.38 17.65 41.43
N VAL A 2 -16.68 16.35 41.17
CA VAL A 2 -16.12 15.58 40.02
C VAL A 2 -16.39 16.25 38.66
N ARG A 3 -17.62 16.74 38.40
CA ARG A 3 -17.97 17.42 37.14
C ARG A 3 -17.13 18.69 36.90
N LEU A 4 -16.88 19.46 37.95
CA LEU A 4 -16.11 20.69 37.86
C LEU A 4 -14.64 20.39 37.55
N ILE A 5 -14.08 19.37 38.22
CA ILE A 5 -12.71 18.89 37.95
C ILE A 5 -12.58 18.40 36.53
N SER A 6 -13.54 17.58 36.03
CA SER A 6 -13.53 17.08 34.67
C SER A 6 -13.58 18.21 33.62
N ILE A 7 -14.38 19.24 33.86
CA ILE A 7 -14.46 20.42 32.98
C ILE A 7 -13.12 21.18 33.00
N LEU A 8 -12.53 21.40 34.17
CA LEU A 8 -11.25 22.10 34.26
C LEU A 8 -10.11 21.35 33.60
N VAL A 9 -10.07 20.02 33.78
CA VAL A 9 -9.10 19.17 33.08
C VAL A 9 -9.33 19.22 31.57
N GLY A 10 -10.58 19.12 31.11
CA GLY A 10 -10.92 19.21 29.66
C GLY A 10 -10.53 20.57 29.07
N LEU A 11 -10.81 21.67 29.78
CA LEU A 11 -10.39 23.01 29.36
C LEU A 11 -8.86 23.15 29.31
N GLY A 12 -8.14 22.51 30.26
CA GLY A 12 -6.68 22.47 30.25
C GLY A 12 -6.13 21.81 28.98
N PHE A 13 -6.67 20.64 28.60
CA PHE A 13 -6.29 19.96 27.36
C PHE A 13 -6.61 20.79 26.11
N VAL A 14 -7.80 21.39 26.06
CA VAL A 14 -8.19 22.26 24.94
C VAL A 14 -7.27 23.49 24.86
N GLY A 15 -6.92 24.08 26.00
CA GLY A 15 -6.00 25.23 26.07
C GLY A 15 -4.61 24.89 25.54
N VAL A 16 -4.04 23.74 25.93
CA VAL A 16 -2.74 23.25 25.42
C VAL A 16 -2.79 22.96 23.94
N ALA A 17 -3.85 22.28 23.49
CA ALA A 17 -4.03 21.97 22.06
C ALA A 17 -4.20 23.25 21.22
N ALA A 18 -5.00 24.21 21.68
CA ALA A 18 -5.19 25.49 21.00
C ALA A 18 -3.90 26.30 20.94
N TRP A 19 -3.13 26.32 22.04
CA TRP A 19 -1.82 26.98 22.08
C TRP A 19 -0.84 26.35 21.07
N SER A 20 -0.73 25.03 21.07
CA SER A 20 0.12 24.30 20.11
C SER A 20 -0.28 24.57 18.66
N LEU A 21 -1.58 24.57 18.37
CA LEU A 21 -2.11 24.87 17.04
C LEU A 21 -1.80 26.31 16.62
N LEU A 22 -2.05 27.28 17.51
CA LEU A 22 -1.77 28.70 17.25
C LEU A 22 -0.29 28.95 16.99
N TRP A 23 0.57 28.39 17.88
CA TRP A 23 2.02 28.55 17.71
C TRP A 23 2.50 27.88 16.44
N GLY A 24 2.06 26.66 16.14
CA GLY A 24 2.39 25.97 14.89
C GLY A 24 1.92 26.75 13.65
N ALA A 25 0.74 27.32 13.69
CA ALA A 25 0.23 28.14 12.58
C ALA A 25 1.03 29.45 12.40
N ILE A 26 1.39 30.12 13.49
CA ILE A 26 2.24 31.32 13.45
C ILE A 26 3.61 30.99 12.86
N THR A 27 4.25 29.90 13.35
CA THR A 27 5.56 29.45 12.86
C THR A 27 5.50 29.11 11.37
N TYR A 28 4.46 28.37 10.96
CA TYR A 28 4.27 27.99 9.55
C TYR A 28 4.12 29.19 8.61
N VAL A 29 3.43 30.25 9.07
CA VAL A 29 3.24 31.47 8.25
C VAL A 29 4.43 32.41 8.29
N SER A 30 5.14 32.46 9.44
CA SER A 30 6.24 33.41 9.67
C SER A 30 7.61 32.90 9.22
N GLU A 31 7.81 31.58 9.17
CA GLU A 31 9.04 30.99 8.67
C GLU A 31 8.83 30.56 7.21
N PRO A 32 9.49 31.23 6.24
CA PRO A 32 9.43 30.77 4.85
C PRO A 32 10.03 29.38 4.79
N HIS A 33 9.23 28.40 4.38
CA HIS A 33 9.71 27.04 4.07
C HIS A 33 10.56 27.17 2.80
N GLU A 34 11.88 27.23 2.98
CA GLU A 34 12.79 27.04 1.87
C GLU A 34 12.61 25.59 1.36
N GLU A 35 12.09 25.47 0.15
CA GLU A 35 12.03 24.16 -0.50
C GLU A 35 13.43 23.61 -0.65
N THR A 36 13.66 22.41 -0.11
CA THR A 36 14.95 21.73 -0.30
C THR A 36 15.20 21.47 -1.78
N VAL A 37 16.46 21.32 -2.16
CA VAL A 37 16.83 21.03 -3.56
C VAL A 37 16.15 19.74 -4.02
N GLU A 38 16.10 18.73 -3.16
CA GLU A 38 15.44 17.47 -3.44
C GLU A 38 13.96 17.68 -3.75
N HIS A 39 13.22 18.46 -2.96
CA HIS A 39 11.80 18.72 -3.18
C HIS A 39 11.56 19.42 -4.51
N ARG A 40 12.41 20.38 -4.87
CA ARG A 40 12.28 21.16 -6.13
C ARG A 40 12.57 20.34 -7.39
N PHE A 41 13.45 19.33 -7.31
CA PHE A 41 13.86 18.51 -8.46
C PHE A 41 13.24 17.12 -8.46
N HIS A 42 12.57 16.72 -7.36
CA HIS A 42 11.85 15.45 -7.29
C HIS A 42 10.59 15.52 -8.15
N GLU A 43 10.40 14.50 -8.99
CA GLU A 43 9.23 14.37 -9.85
C GLU A 43 8.25 13.35 -9.26
N HIS A 44 6.96 13.63 -9.38
CA HIS A 44 5.93 12.65 -9.06
C HIS A 44 5.99 11.50 -10.06
N PRO A 45 5.69 10.26 -9.60
CA PRO A 45 5.67 9.11 -10.49
C PRO A 45 4.78 9.33 -11.71
N LYS A 46 5.22 8.81 -12.85
CA LYS A 46 4.48 8.84 -14.10
C LYS A 46 3.15 8.12 -13.94
N GLU A 47 2.12 8.62 -14.59
CA GLU A 47 0.86 7.89 -14.68
C GLU A 47 1.09 6.56 -15.44
N ALA A 48 0.87 5.46 -14.73
CA ALA A 48 0.96 4.12 -15.29
C ALA A 48 -0.36 3.39 -15.08
N SER A 49 -0.97 2.98 -16.18
CA SER A 49 -2.20 2.19 -16.14
C SER A 49 -1.85 0.69 -16.10
N PHE A 50 -2.40 0.01 -15.10
CA PHE A 50 -2.28 -1.44 -14.93
C PHE A 50 -3.67 -2.08 -14.93
N SER A 51 -3.76 -3.31 -15.44
CA SER A 51 -5.02 -4.07 -15.52
C SER A 51 -5.68 -4.33 -14.17
N PHE A 52 -4.90 -4.33 -13.10
CA PHE A 52 -5.35 -4.54 -11.72
C PHE A 52 -5.75 -3.26 -10.98
N ASN A 53 -5.71 -2.09 -11.62
CA ASN A 53 -6.14 -0.84 -11.03
C ASN A 53 -7.66 -0.80 -10.79
N GLY A 54 -8.06 -0.20 -9.67
CA GLY A 54 -9.47 -0.01 -9.31
C GLY A 54 -10.15 -1.24 -8.67
N PRO A 55 -11.42 -1.10 -8.29
CA PRO A 55 -12.14 -2.11 -7.50
C PRO A 55 -12.47 -3.39 -8.26
N PHE A 56 -12.45 -3.37 -9.59
CA PHE A 56 -12.71 -4.50 -10.47
C PHE A 56 -11.46 -4.98 -11.20
N GLY A 57 -10.31 -4.40 -10.87
CA GLY A 57 -9.03 -4.72 -11.50
C GLY A 57 -8.63 -6.19 -11.30
N LYS A 58 -7.97 -6.74 -12.31
CA LYS A 58 -7.45 -8.12 -12.33
C LYS A 58 -6.05 -8.13 -12.91
N TYR A 59 -5.24 -9.05 -12.43
CA TYR A 59 -3.92 -9.28 -12.99
C TYR A 59 -3.99 -9.88 -14.39
N ASP A 60 -3.21 -9.34 -15.31
CA ASP A 60 -2.90 -9.95 -16.59
C ASP A 60 -1.79 -10.99 -16.39
N ARG A 61 -2.13 -12.28 -16.49
CA ARG A 61 -1.19 -13.38 -16.23
C ARG A 61 -0.01 -13.38 -17.20
N ALA A 62 -0.23 -13.05 -18.47
CA ALA A 62 0.84 -12.95 -19.45
C ALA A 62 1.82 -11.82 -19.07
N GLN A 63 1.30 -10.68 -18.66
CA GLN A 63 2.12 -9.57 -18.14
C GLN A 63 2.92 -9.98 -16.90
N LEU A 64 2.32 -10.71 -15.95
CA LEU A 64 3.02 -11.20 -14.76
C LEU A 64 4.14 -12.19 -15.13
N GLN A 65 3.92 -13.07 -16.09
CA GLN A 65 4.95 -14.01 -16.55
C GLN A 65 6.14 -13.27 -17.19
N ARG A 66 5.89 -12.27 -18.04
CA ARG A 66 6.93 -11.41 -18.60
C ARG A 66 7.67 -10.66 -17.50
N GLY A 67 6.94 -10.10 -16.53
CA GLY A 67 7.53 -9.41 -15.38
C GLY A 67 8.38 -10.32 -14.50
N PHE A 68 7.96 -11.56 -14.29
CA PHE A 68 8.76 -12.56 -13.61
C PHE A 68 10.05 -12.88 -14.38
N GLN A 69 9.99 -12.97 -15.71
CA GLN A 69 11.17 -13.18 -16.53
C GLN A 69 12.16 -12.03 -16.41
N VAL A 70 11.70 -10.76 -16.43
CA VAL A 70 12.56 -9.59 -16.19
C VAL A 70 13.17 -9.65 -14.78
N TYR A 71 12.38 -9.99 -13.77
CA TYR A 71 12.91 -10.17 -12.41
C TYR A 71 14.01 -11.23 -12.38
N LYS A 72 13.75 -12.41 -12.93
CA LYS A 72 14.68 -13.55 -12.95
C LYS A 72 15.99 -13.21 -13.64
N GLU A 73 15.96 -12.54 -14.78
CA GLU A 73 17.13 -12.31 -15.63
C GLU A 73 17.91 -11.04 -15.27
N VAL A 74 17.25 -10.05 -14.65
CA VAL A 74 17.85 -8.74 -14.39
C VAL A 74 17.93 -8.45 -12.89
N CYS A 75 16.82 -8.57 -12.16
CA CYS A 75 16.73 -8.05 -10.78
C CYS A 75 17.25 -9.05 -9.72
N ALA A 76 17.08 -10.35 -9.97
CA ALA A 76 17.36 -11.40 -8.98
C ALA A 76 18.85 -11.52 -8.64
N ALA A 77 19.74 -10.96 -9.46
CA ALA A 77 21.18 -10.92 -9.17
C ALA A 77 21.52 -10.06 -7.94
N CYS A 78 20.68 -9.07 -7.63
CA CYS A 78 20.89 -8.13 -6.52
C CYS A 78 19.77 -8.10 -5.50
N HIS A 79 18.53 -8.45 -5.88
CA HIS A 79 17.33 -8.32 -5.07
C HIS A 79 16.65 -9.65 -4.77
N GLY A 80 16.35 -9.91 -3.50
CA GLY A 80 15.57 -11.07 -3.07
C GLY A 80 14.06 -10.87 -3.19
N LEU A 81 13.33 -12.00 -3.07
CA LEU A 81 11.87 -12.08 -2.90
C LEU A 81 11.52 -13.01 -1.74
N THR A 82 11.98 -12.68 -0.53
CA THR A 82 11.96 -13.59 0.63
C THR A 82 10.56 -14.00 1.11
N TYR A 83 9.50 -13.31 0.67
CA TYR A 83 8.11 -13.66 1.02
C TYR A 83 7.39 -14.49 -0.04
N VAL A 84 8.02 -14.75 -1.19
CA VAL A 84 7.44 -15.53 -2.28
C VAL A 84 8.10 -16.91 -2.36
N SER A 85 7.30 -17.96 -2.49
CA SER A 85 7.77 -19.32 -2.74
C SER A 85 7.66 -19.66 -4.23
N PHE A 86 8.50 -20.56 -4.74
CA PHE A 86 8.42 -20.97 -6.14
C PHE A 86 7.04 -21.52 -6.52
N ARG A 87 6.36 -22.26 -5.64
CA ARG A 87 4.99 -22.76 -5.86
C ARG A 87 3.99 -21.64 -6.14
N ASN A 88 4.23 -20.41 -5.68
CA ASN A 88 3.32 -19.30 -5.94
C ASN A 88 3.29 -18.90 -7.42
N LEU A 89 4.29 -19.30 -8.22
CA LEU A 89 4.31 -19.07 -9.65
C LEU A 89 3.16 -19.77 -10.40
N GLU A 90 2.54 -20.80 -9.81
CA GLU A 90 1.32 -21.41 -10.36
C GLU A 90 0.18 -20.38 -10.49
N GLU A 91 0.12 -19.40 -9.62
CA GLU A 91 -0.85 -18.29 -9.68
C GLU A 91 -0.65 -17.39 -10.92
N LEU A 92 0.55 -17.40 -11.49
CA LEU A 92 0.87 -16.70 -12.75
C LEU A 92 0.48 -17.52 -13.98
N GLY A 93 0.08 -18.78 -13.80
CA GLY A 93 -0.30 -19.69 -14.88
C GLY A 93 0.77 -20.70 -15.30
N TYR A 94 1.89 -20.78 -14.56
CA TYR A 94 2.85 -21.88 -14.75
C TYR A 94 2.28 -23.20 -14.25
N SER A 95 2.55 -24.29 -14.96
CA SER A 95 2.24 -25.64 -14.51
C SER A 95 3.16 -26.08 -13.36
N GLU A 96 2.74 -27.06 -12.57
CA GLU A 96 3.56 -27.65 -11.51
C GLU A 96 4.93 -28.13 -12.03
N ALA A 97 4.97 -28.72 -13.23
CA ALA A 97 6.21 -29.17 -13.85
C ALA A 97 7.16 -28.02 -14.19
N GLU A 98 6.63 -26.91 -14.72
CA GLU A 98 7.41 -25.71 -14.99
C GLU A 98 7.92 -25.07 -13.71
N VAL A 99 7.09 -24.96 -12.68
CA VAL A 99 7.51 -24.45 -11.37
C VAL A 99 8.63 -25.28 -10.76
N LYS A 100 8.54 -26.61 -10.87
CA LYS A 100 9.60 -27.53 -10.42
C LYS A 100 10.88 -27.32 -11.20
N ALA A 101 10.79 -27.17 -12.52
CA ALA A 101 11.96 -26.88 -13.36
C ALA A 101 12.59 -25.53 -13.06
N ILE A 102 11.77 -24.48 -12.84
CA ILE A 102 12.25 -23.14 -12.47
C ILE A 102 12.99 -23.18 -11.13
N ALA A 103 12.46 -23.90 -10.14
CA ALA A 103 13.10 -24.04 -8.83
C ALA A 103 14.43 -24.80 -8.91
N ASP A 104 14.47 -25.92 -9.63
CA ASP A 104 15.68 -26.73 -9.81
C ASP A 104 16.79 -25.99 -10.58
N GLN A 105 16.41 -25.17 -11.56
CA GLN A 105 17.32 -24.37 -12.38
C GLN A 105 17.71 -23.03 -11.73
N TRP A 106 17.19 -22.70 -10.54
CA TRP A 106 17.56 -21.47 -9.89
C TRP A 106 19.04 -21.45 -9.52
N GLN A 107 19.72 -20.36 -9.86
CA GLN A 107 21.18 -20.30 -9.76
C GLN A 107 21.67 -20.33 -8.32
N ILE A 108 20.89 -19.76 -7.39
CA ILE A 108 21.25 -19.65 -5.98
C ILE A 108 20.62 -20.84 -5.26
N GLU A 109 21.49 -21.67 -4.66
CA GLU A 109 21.07 -22.81 -3.86
C GLU A 109 20.48 -22.37 -2.51
N VAL A 110 19.57 -23.18 -1.98
CA VAL A 110 18.98 -22.92 -0.68
C VAL A 110 19.75 -23.64 0.43
N PRO A 111 19.85 -23.06 1.64
CA PRO A 111 20.46 -23.71 2.79
C PRO A 111 19.83 -25.06 3.08
N SER A 112 20.65 -26.04 3.42
CA SER A 112 20.25 -27.42 3.75
C SER A 112 21.17 -27.97 4.82
N ILE A 113 20.89 -29.18 5.26
CA ILE A 113 21.74 -29.99 6.12
C ILE A 113 22.07 -31.28 5.37
N ASN A 114 23.31 -31.66 5.35
CA ASN A 114 23.73 -32.96 4.82
C ASN A 114 23.12 -34.06 5.67
N PRO A 115 22.29 -34.96 5.12
CA PRO A 115 21.60 -35.97 5.89
C PRO A 115 22.53 -37.02 6.50
N ASP A 116 23.75 -37.22 5.94
CA ASP A 116 24.68 -38.24 6.37
C ASP A 116 25.63 -37.72 7.45
N THR A 117 26.03 -36.43 7.39
CA THR A 117 27.03 -35.87 8.32
C THR A 117 26.43 -34.90 9.32
N GLY A 118 25.20 -34.38 9.09
CA GLY A 118 24.59 -33.34 9.91
C GLY A 118 25.17 -31.93 9.73
N GLU A 119 26.11 -31.77 8.81
CA GLU A 119 26.77 -30.47 8.56
C GLU A 119 25.90 -29.55 7.68
N ALA A 120 26.20 -28.25 7.78
CA ALA A 120 25.56 -27.26 6.91
C ALA A 120 25.94 -27.51 5.43
N ALA A 121 24.93 -27.57 4.58
CA ALA A 121 25.07 -27.82 3.15
C ALA A 121 24.13 -26.89 2.36
N THR A 122 24.18 -26.98 1.05
CA THR A 122 23.20 -26.35 0.15
C THR A 122 22.57 -27.38 -0.76
N ARG A 123 21.41 -27.09 -1.31
CA ARG A 123 20.73 -27.92 -2.29
C ARG A 123 20.00 -27.09 -3.33
N LYS A 124 19.62 -27.69 -4.42
CA LYS A 124 18.68 -27.10 -5.38
C LYS A 124 17.36 -26.78 -4.70
N ALA A 125 16.73 -25.69 -5.14
CA ALA A 125 15.45 -25.31 -4.63
C ALA A 125 14.33 -26.26 -5.10
N ILE A 126 13.29 -26.38 -4.29
CA ILE A 126 12.04 -27.09 -4.61
C ILE A 126 10.86 -26.10 -4.57
N PRO A 127 9.69 -26.45 -5.12
CA PRO A 127 8.53 -25.55 -5.16
C PRO A 127 8.11 -24.96 -3.81
N ALA A 128 8.37 -25.67 -2.71
CA ALA A 128 8.02 -25.21 -1.36
C ALA A 128 9.00 -24.15 -0.81
N ASP A 129 10.21 -24.07 -1.36
CA ASP A 129 11.20 -23.09 -0.92
C ASP A 129 10.80 -21.68 -1.34
N ARG A 130 11.26 -20.71 -0.56
CA ARG A 130 11.20 -19.28 -0.94
C ARG A 130 12.35 -18.95 -1.87
N PHE A 131 12.17 -17.88 -2.64
CA PHE A 131 13.27 -17.34 -3.43
C PHE A 131 14.44 -16.97 -2.52
N PRO A 132 15.62 -17.57 -2.71
CA PRO A 132 16.78 -17.31 -1.88
C PRO A 132 17.30 -15.88 -2.09
N SER A 133 17.87 -15.31 -1.03
CA SER A 133 18.57 -14.03 -1.12
C SER A 133 19.84 -14.19 -1.98
N PRO A 134 20.17 -13.21 -2.85
CA PRO A 134 21.41 -13.25 -3.63
C PRO A 134 22.67 -13.08 -2.77
N TYR A 135 22.54 -12.57 -1.55
CA TYR A 135 23.64 -12.36 -0.63
C TYR A 135 23.45 -13.15 0.66
N ALA A 136 24.54 -13.68 1.20
CA ALA A 136 24.51 -14.44 2.45
C ALA A 136 24.10 -13.59 3.68
N ASN A 137 24.41 -12.29 3.66
CA ASN A 137 24.08 -11.33 4.70
C ASN A 137 24.20 -9.89 4.18
N GLU A 138 23.77 -8.92 4.99
CA GLU A 138 23.79 -7.49 4.64
C GLU A 138 25.22 -6.96 4.42
N VAL A 139 26.22 -7.47 5.13
CA VAL A 139 27.60 -7.03 4.96
C VAL A 139 28.12 -7.40 3.58
N ALA A 140 27.85 -8.62 3.13
CA ALA A 140 28.19 -9.09 1.79
C ALA A 140 27.43 -8.28 0.73
N ALA A 141 26.14 -8.00 0.96
CA ALA A 141 25.33 -7.18 0.05
C ALA A 141 25.91 -5.77 -0.10
N ARG A 142 26.25 -5.11 0.99
CA ARG A 142 26.87 -3.76 0.96
C ARG A 142 28.24 -3.75 0.30
N ALA A 143 29.07 -4.75 0.57
CA ALA A 143 30.40 -4.86 -0.05
C ALA A 143 30.31 -4.99 -1.58
N ALA A 144 29.29 -5.68 -2.09
CA ALA A 144 29.08 -5.87 -3.52
C ALA A 144 28.40 -4.66 -4.22
N ASN A 145 27.74 -3.75 -3.47
CA ASN A 145 26.87 -2.72 -4.01
C ASN A 145 27.25 -1.29 -3.55
N ASN A 146 28.54 -0.97 -3.57
CA ASN A 146 29.03 0.38 -3.20
C ASN A 146 28.48 0.88 -1.84
N ASN A 147 28.53 0.01 -0.83
CA ASN A 147 27.98 0.23 0.53
C ASN A 147 26.45 0.44 0.60
N ALA A 148 25.73 0.32 -0.49
CA ALA A 148 24.29 0.32 -0.50
C ALA A 148 23.74 -1.09 -0.21
N LEU A 149 22.56 -1.15 0.40
CA LEU A 149 21.83 -2.41 0.62
C LEU A 149 20.67 -2.50 -0.36
N PRO A 150 20.73 -3.41 -1.36
CA PRO A 150 19.57 -3.66 -2.22
C PRO A 150 18.39 -4.15 -1.39
N PRO A 151 17.22 -3.48 -1.44
CA PRO A 151 16.05 -3.92 -0.70
C PRO A 151 15.49 -5.23 -1.27
N ASP A 152 14.84 -6.03 -0.40
CA ASP A 152 13.96 -7.11 -0.86
C ASP A 152 12.77 -6.53 -1.62
N LEU A 153 12.45 -7.10 -2.78
CA LEU A 153 11.41 -6.56 -3.66
C LEU A 153 10.01 -7.13 -3.39
N ALA A 154 9.86 -8.14 -2.53
CA ALA A 154 8.58 -8.81 -2.32
C ALA A 154 7.44 -7.87 -1.90
N LEU A 155 7.75 -6.81 -1.15
CA LEU A 155 6.77 -5.84 -0.67
C LEU A 155 7.05 -4.41 -1.16
N ILE A 156 7.92 -4.22 -2.12
CA ILE A 156 8.40 -2.89 -2.54
C ILE A 156 7.27 -1.96 -2.99
N THR A 157 6.29 -2.49 -3.71
CA THR A 157 5.15 -1.71 -4.20
C THR A 157 4.17 -1.29 -3.11
N LYS A 158 4.23 -1.92 -1.93
CA LYS A 158 3.49 -1.48 -0.73
C LYS A 158 4.32 -0.56 0.17
N ALA A 159 5.63 -0.65 0.09
CA ALA A 159 6.55 0.15 0.88
C ALA A 159 6.87 1.52 0.24
N ARG A 160 6.30 1.83 -0.89
CA ARG A 160 6.47 3.11 -1.61
C ARG A 160 5.12 3.71 -1.97
N HIS A 161 5.03 5.03 -1.88
CA HIS A 161 3.90 5.77 -2.44
C HIS A 161 3.80 5.48 -3.93
N ASP A 162 2.59 5.48 -4.47
CA ASP A 162 2.27 5.18 -5.86
C ASP A 162 2.68 3.77 -6.34
N GLY A 163 3.19 2.93 -5.41
CA GLY A 163 3.41 1.50 -5.60
C GLY A 163 4.04 1.12 -6.94
N PRO A 164 3.30 0.42 -7.82
CA PRO A 164 3.83 -0.01 -9.12
C PRO A 164 4.22 1.13 -10.04
N ALA A 165 3.52 2.29 -9.97
CA ALA A 165 3.84 3.47 -10.77
C ALA A 165 5.18 4.09 -10.35
N TYR A 166 5.49 4.06 -9.05
CA TYR A 166 6.81 4.47 -8.55
C TYR A 166 7.92 3.56 -9.10
N VAL A 167 7.75 2.22 -9.02
CA VAL A 167 8.77 1.29 -9.53
C VAL A 167 8.98 1.48 -11.03
N TYR A 168 7.91 1.58 -11.80
CA TYR A 168 7.97 1.87 -13.23
C TYR A 168 8.71 3.17 -13.53
N SER A 169 8.37 4.24 -12.80
CA SER A 169 8.99 5.56 -12.97
C SER A 169 10.47 5.55 -12.63
N LEU A 170 10.83 4.87 -11.53
CA LEU A 170 12.22 4.70 -11.13
C LEU A 170 13.03 3.98 -12.20
N LEU A 171 12.53 2.87 -12.75
CA LEU A 171 13.23 2.07 -13.75
C LEU A 171 13.40 2.81 -15.09
N THR A 172 12.47 3.69 -15.44
CA THR A 172 12.48 4.47 -16.69
C THR A 172 12.94 5.92 -16.51
N GLY A 173 13.38 6.29 -15.30
CA GLY A 173 13.68 7.67 -14.93
C GLY A 173 15.15 8.07 -14.94
N TYR A 174 16.06 7.13 -15.16
CA TYR A 174 17.48 7.41 -15.20
C TYR A 174 17.84 8.36 -16.32
N ARG A 175 18.53 9.46 -15.99
CA ARG A 175 18.96 10.48 -16.95
C ARG A 175 20.13 11.30 -16.41
N GLN A 176 20.71 12.13 -17.25
CA GLN A 176 21.71 13.09 -16.80
C GLN A 176 21.07 14.15 -15.88
N PRO A 177 21.73 14.57 -14.79
CA PRO A 177 21.23 15.62 -13.93
C PRO A 177 21.08 16.93 -14.72
N PRO A 178 20.01 17.70 -14.47
CA PRO A 178 19.80 18.98 -15.17
C PRO A 178 20.91 19.98 -14.87
N ALA A 179 21.17 20.86 -15.81
CA ALA A 179 22.30 21.84 -15.72
C ALA A 179 22.18 22.78 -14.51
N ASN A 180 20.94 23.08 -14.09
CA ASN A 180 20.62 23.94 -12.96
C ASN A 180 20.55 23.23 -11.61
N LEU A 181 20.87 21.90 -11.55
CA LEU A 181 21.00 21.19 -10.30
C LEU A 181 22.27 21.66 -9.58
N PRO A 182 22.19 22.08 -8.30
CA PRO A 182 23.34 22.48 -7.50
C PRO A 182 24.44 21.42 -7.47
N ALA A 183 25.69 21.85 -7.44
CA ALA A 183 26.82 20.95 -7.52
C ALA A 183 26.87 19.93 -6.36
N GLU A 184 26.46 20.35 -5.16
CA GLU A 184 26.39 19.53 -3.95
C GLU A 184 25.32 18.46 -4.01
N SER A 185 24.28 18.63 -4.85
CA SER A 185 23.19 17.66 -5.02
C SER A 185 23.40 16.76 -6.26
N ARG A 186 24.48 16.94 -7.00
CA ARG A 186 24.80 16.06 -8.13
C ARG A 186 25.31 14.70 -7.68
N PRO A 187 25.07 13.65 -8.47
CA PRO A 187 25.53 12.31 -8.12
C PRO A 187 27.04 12.26 -7.96
N GLY A 188 27.49 11.76 -6.82
CA GLY A 188 28.90 11.42 -6.58
C GLY A 188 29.30 10.12 -7.27
N GLN A 189 30.54 9.68 -7.04
CA GLN A 189 31.04 8.44 -7.62
C GLN A 189 30.18 7.23 -7.21
N GLY A 190 29.75 6.43 -8.18
CA GLY A 190 28.92 5.23 -7.96
C GLY A 190 27.46 5.52 -7.65
N LEU A 191 27.02 6.79 -7.84
CA LEU A 191 25.61 7.18 -7.72
C LEU A 191 25.06 7.62 -9.09
N TYR A 192 23.77 7.44 -9.27
CA TYR A 192 23.06 7.72 -10.51
C TYR A 192 21.88 8.64 -10.24
N TYR A 193 21.75 9.69 -11.03
CA TYR A 193 20.64 10.65 -10.91
C TYR A 193 19.32 10.00 -11.38
N ASN A 194 18.30 10.16 -10.55
CA ASN A 194 16.95 9.75 -10.88
C ASN A 194 15.95 10.66 -10.15
N PRO A 195 15.14 11.46 -10.86
CA PRO A 195 14.25 12.44 -10.23
C PRO A 195 13.08 11.82 -9.47
N TYR A 196 12.80 10.53 -9.66
CA TYR A 196 11.77 9.81 -8.92
C TYR A 196 12.28 9.22 -7.60
N PHE A 197 13.58 9.27 -7.36
CA PHE A 197 14.15 8.83 -6.10
C PHE A 197 14.20 10.00 -5.09
N PRO A 198 13.77 9.82 -3.83
CA PRO A 198 13.56 10.93 -2.90
C PRO A 198 14.74 11.89 -2.73
N ASN A 199 15.98 11.39 -2.72
CA ASN A 199 17.19 12.22 -2.62
C ASN A 199 17.90 12.41 -3.97
N LEU A 200 17.22 12.15 -5.09
CA LEU A 200 17.67 12.31 -6.47
C LEU A 200 18.83 11.40 -6.91
N ASN A 201 19.57 10.80 -5.98
CA ASN A 201 20.78 10.01 -6.28
C ASN A 201 20.69 8.65 -5.63
N LEU A 202 20.78 7.59 -6.43
CA LEU A 202 20.75 6.21 -5.90
C LEU A 202 21.95 5.40 -6.39
N ALA A 203 22.35 4.43 -5.57
CA ALA A 203 23.50 3.56 -5.85
C ALA A 203 23.17 2.44 -6.85
N MET A 204 21.90 2.15 -7.10
CA MET A 204 21.48 1.19 -8.12
C MET A 204 21.77 1.75 -9.52
N PRO A 205 22.65 1.11 -10.31
CA PRO A 205 22.82 1.49 -11.71
C PRO A 205 21.53 1.23 -12.51
N PRO A 206 21.32 1.90 -13.67
CA PRO A 206 20.20 1.59 -14.53
C PRO A 206 20.11 0.10 -14.87
N PRO A 207 19.09 -0.65 -14.40
CA PRO A 207 19.04 -2.09 -14.63
C PRO A 207 18.51 -2.44 -16.02
N LEU A 208 17.72 -1.57 -16.62
CA LEU A 208 17.19 -1.70 -17.97
C LEU A 208 17.84 -0.63 -18.86
N THR A 209 18.77 -1.07 -19.72
CA THR A 209 19.64 -0.16 -20.48
C THR A 209 19.35 -0.14 -21.98
N ALA A 210 18.70 -1.18 -22.51
CA ALA A 210 18.41 -1.32 -23.93
C ALA A 210 17.15 -2.12 -24.18
N ASP A 211 16.49 -1.84 -25.29
CA ASP A 211 15.41 -2.68 -25.80
C ASP A 211 15.98 -4.06 -26.18
N GLY A 212 15.20 -5.11 -25.96
CA GLY A 212 15.62 -6.47 -26.24
C GLY A 212 16.56 -7.09 -25.20
N GLN A 213 16.75 -6.46 -24.05
CA GLN A 213 17.61 -7.00 -22.96
C GLN A 213 17.09 -8.34 -22.43
N VAL A 214 15.76 -8.55 -22.45
CA VAL A 214 15.09 -9.82 -22.15
C VAL A 214 14.31 -10.24 -23.40
N THR A 215 14.26 -11.53 -23.69
CA THR A 215 13.48 -12.05 -24.85
C THR A 215 12.21 -12.71 -24.36
N TYR A 216 11.05 -12.14 -24.73
CA TYR A 216 9.74 -12.68 -24.33
C TYR A 216 9.30 -13.83 -25.24
N ALA A 217 8.82 -14.93 -24.63
CA ALA A 217 8.35 -16.10 -25.35
C ALA A 217 7.01 -15.88 -26.09
N ASP A 218 6.22 -14.88 -25.66
CA ASP A 218 4.91 -14.55 -26.25
C ASP A 218 4.98 -13.61 -27.47
N GLY A 219 6.20 -13.23 -27.88
CA GLY A 219 6.43 -12.33 -29.01
C GLY A 219 6.19 -10.84 -28.72
N THR A 220 5.89 -10.47 -27.49
CA THR A 220 5.79 -9.06 -27.09
C THR A 220 7.14 -8.38 -27.29
N ASN A 221 7.16 -7.17 -27.86
CA ASN A 221 8.39 -6.41 -28.05
C ASN A 221 8.93 -5.92 -26.69
N PRO A 222 10.12 -6.36 -26.25
CA PRO A 222 10.67 -6.06 -24.95
C PRO A 222 11.40 -4.72 -24.92
N THR A 223 10.69 -3.61 -25.14
CA THR A 223 11.24 -2.28 -24.93
C THR A 223 11.55 -2.03 -23.46
N VAL A 224 12.44 -1.11 -23.15
CA VAL A 224 12.73 -0.69 -21.76
C VAL A 224 11.44 -0.31 -21.03
N ASP A 225 10.54 0.41 -21.70
CA ASP A 225 9.23 0.79 -21.16
C ASP A 225 8.36 -0.43 -20.85
N GLN A 226 8.26 -1.38 -21.78
CA GLN A 226 7.48 -2.61 -21.59
C GLN A 226 8.05 -3.48 -20.47
N MET A 227 9.37 -3.68 -20.45
CA MET A 227 10.02 -4.47 -19.39
C MET A 227 9.82 -3.84 -18.01
N ALA A 228 9.96 -2.52 -17.90
CA ALA A 228 9.73 -1.78 -16.66
C ALA A 228 8.27 -1.92 -16.19
N LYS A 229 7.31 -1.83 -17.10
CA LYS A 229 5.89 -1.99 -16.82
C LYS A 229 5.55 -3.41 -16.38
N ASP A 230 6.10 -4.42 -17.06
CA ASP A 230 5.85 -5.82 -16.77
C ASP A 230 6.42 -6.23 -15.40
N VAL A 231 7.67 -5.85 -15.11
CA VAL A 231 8.24 -6.15 -13.78
C VAL A 231 7.55 -5.39 -12.66
N SER A 232 7.08 -4.17 -12.90
CA SER A 232 6.29 -3.42 -11.90
C SER A 232 4.96 -4.11 -11.60
N ALA A 233 4.29 -4.68 -12.62
CA ALA A 233 3.09 -5.48 -12.43
C ALA A 233 3.38 -6.78 -11.66
N PHE A 234 4.47 -7.47 -11.97
CA PHE A 234 4.90 -8.64 -11.23
C PHE A 234 5.17 -8.32 -9.75
N LEU A 235 5.89 -7.24 -9.46
CA LEU A 235 6.16 -6.80 -8.08
C LEU A 235 4.90 -6.31 -7.35
N ALA A 236 3.88 -5.84 -8.05
CA ALA A 236 2.57 -5.58 -7.45
C ALA A 236 1.90 -6.89 -7.01
N TRP A 237 1.97 -7.93 -7.84
CA TRP A 237 1.45 -9.26 -7.49
C TRP A 237 2.23 -9.88 -6.32
N THR A 238 3.56 -9.80 -6.27
CA THR A 238 4.34 -10.33 -5.14
C THR A 238 3.92 -9.70 -3.82
N ALA A 239 3.62 -8.40 -3.82
CA ALA A 239 3.18 -7.67 -2.63
C ALA A 239 1.70 -7.93 -2.27
N GLU A 240 0.87 -8.27 -3.25
CA GLU A 240 -0.56 -8.47 -3.04
C GLU A 240 -1.15 -9.58 -3.94
N PRO A 241 -0.74 -10.84 -3.78
CA PRO A 241 -1.22 -11.93 -4.62
C PRO A 241 -2.73 -12.15 -4.53
N ARG A 242 -3.35 -11.75 -3.43
CA ARG A 242 -4.79 -11.91 -3.16
C ARG A 242 -5.64 -10.69 -3.51
N LEU A 243 -5.13 -9.73 -4.29
CA LEU A 243 -5.84 -8.51 -4.68
C LEU A 243 -7.21 -8.81 -5.30
N GLU A 244 -7.27 -9.70 -6.27
CA GLU A 244 -8.52 -10.07 -6.95
C GLU A 244 -9.56 -10.67 -5.98
N ASN A 245 -9.11 -11.57 -5.09
CA ASN A 245 -9.97 -12.17 -4.08
C ASN A 245 -10.43 -11.15 -3.04
N ARG A 246 -9.55 -10.27 -2.60
CA ARG A 246 -9.90 -9.17 -1.69
C ARG A 246 -10.97 -8.26 -2.30
N ASN A 247 -10.81 -7.83 -3.54
CA ASN A 247 -11.76 -6.97 -4.23
C ASN A 247 -13.12 -7.66 -4.38
N ARG A 248 -13.14 -8.92 -4.84
CA ARG A 248 -14.36 -9.73 -4.98
C ARG A 248 -15.09 -9.88 -3.65
N THR A 249 -14.38 -10.26 -2.59
CA THR A 249 -14.96 -10.42 -1.25
C THR A 249 -15.43 -9.09 -0.69
N GLY A 250 -14.64 -8.01 -0.88
CA GLY A 250 -14.98 -6.67 -0.42
C GLY A 250 -16.29 -6.15 -1.02
N ILE A 251 -16.52 -6.35 -2.32
CA ILE A 251 -17.77 -5.97 -2.98
C ILE A 251 -18.96 -6.74 -2.36
N ALA A 252 -18.83 -8.05 -2.17
CA ALA A 252 -19.89 -8.85 -1.55
C ALA A 252 -20.20 -8.38 -0.12
N VAL A 253 -19.17 -8.06 0.67
CA VAL A 253 -19.32 -7.52 2.03
C VAL A 253 -19.99 -6.16 2.02
N LEU A 254 -19.62 -5.26 1.11
CA LEU A 254 -20.23 -3.93 0.99
C LEU A 254 -21.74 -4.03 0.65
N ILE A 255 -22.11 -4.90 -0.27
CA ILE A 255 -23.52 -5.14 -0.62
C ILE A 255 -24.29 -5.67 0.61
N PHE A 256 -23.74 -6.68 1.29
CA PHE A 256 -24.35 -7.24 2.50
C PHE A 256 -24.54 -6.18 3.59
N LEU A 257 -23.49 -5.41 3.89
CA LEU A 257 -23.55 -4.38 4.94
C LEU A 257 -24.52 -3.26 4.58
N THR A 258 -24.62 -2.89 3.31
CA THR A 258 -25.61 -1.89 2.85
C THR A 258 -27.03 -2.36 3.12
N ILE A 259 -27.35 -3.60 2.73
CA ILE A 259 -28.68 -4.19 2.98
C ILE A 259 -28.94 -4.29 4.48
N ALA A 260 -28.00 -4.81 5.26
CA ALA A 260 -28.12 -4.94 6.71
C ALA A 260 -28.34 -3.57 7.39
N THR A 261 -27.63 -2.53 6.95
CA THR A 261 -27.77 -1.17 7.47
C THR A 261 -29.16 -0.60 7.17
N ILE A 262 -29.68 -0.80 5.94
CA ILE A 262 -31.04 -0.37 5.58
C ILE A 262 -32.07 -1.06 6.47
N LEU A 263 -31.97 -2.38 6.64
CA LEU A 263 -32.90 -3.15 7.48
C LEU A 263 -32.82 -2.72 8.95
N ALA A 264 -31.62 -2.54 9.49
CA ALA A 264 -31.42 -2.03 10.85
C ALA A 264 -32.00 -0.62 11.03
N TYR A 265 -31.82 0.26 10.05
CA TYR A 265 -32.40 1.60 10.08
C TYR A 265 -33.94 1.58 10.03
N LEU A 266 -34.53 0.72 9.21
CA LEU A 266 -36.01 0.55 9.16
C LEU A 266 -36.53 -0.01 10.49
N ALA A 267 -35.84 -1.01 11.08
CA ALA A 267 -36.20 -1.52 12.39
C ALA A 267 -36.08 -0.44 13.47
N TYR A 268 -35.00 0.35 13.47
CA TYR A 268 -34.84 1.51 14.35
C TYR A 268 -36.01 2.49 14.20
N LYS A 269 -36.38 2.90 12.97
CA LYS A 269 -37.51 3.81 12.74
C LYS A 269 -38.82 3.23 13.25
N ASN A 270 -39.06 1.95 13.04
CA ASN A 270 -40.29 1.28 13.49
C ASN A 270 -40.40 1.28 15.03
N ILE A 271 -39.32 0.89 15.73
CA ILE A 271 -39.30 0.84 17.21
C ILE A 271 -39.42 2.24 17.82
N TRP A 272 -38.60 3.20 17.33
CA TRP A 272 -38.57 4.56 17.90
C TRP A 272 -39.67 5.48 17.44
N GLY A 273 -40.38 5.18 16.35
CA GLY A 273 -41.52 5.95 15.86
C GLY A 273 -42.60 6.09 16.94
N SER A 274 -43.02 4.95 17.49
CA SER A 274 -44.07 4.92 18.55
C SER A 274 -43.61 5.59 19.85
N VAL A 275 -42.34 5.53 20.18
CA VAL A 275 -41.79 6.16 21.39
C VAL A 275 -41.71 7.67 21.25
N LYS A 276 -41.31 8.18 20.06
CA LYS A 276 -41.28 9.62 19.78
C LYS A 276 -42.68 10.25 19.79
N GLU A 277 -43.65 9.61 19.17
CA GLU A 277 -45.03 10.05 19.19
C GLU A 277 -45.59 10.08 20.62
N ARG A 278 -45.25 9.08 21.45
CA ARG A 278 -45.63 9.04 22.86
C ARG A 278 -44.97 10.14 23.69
N LYS A 279 -43.69 10.51 23.41
CA LYS A 279 -43.02 11.64 24.05
C LYS A 279 -43.64 12.98 23.68
N VAL A 280 -44.05 13.16 22.42
CA VAL A 280 -44.75 14.39 21.99
C VAL A 280 -46.10 14.51 22.67
N ARG A 281 -46.81 13.40 22.89
CA ARG A 281 -48.08 13.40 23.65
C ARG A 281 -47.92 13.60 25.15
N ILE A 282 -46.73 13.31 25.72
CA ILE A 282 -46.45 13.53 27.16
C ILE A 282 -45.74 14.86 27.42
N ALA A 283 -45.25 15.53 26.39
CA ALA A 283 -44.45 16.75 26.51
C ALA A 283 -45.35 17.99 26.55
N GLY A 284 -45.68 18.41 27.69
CA GLY A 284 -46.09 19.76 28.03
C GLY A 284 -47.53 19.88 28.57
N PRO A 285 -47.67 20.44 29.81
CA PRO A 285 -48.98 20.75 30.38
C PRO A 285 -49.76 21.82 29.59
N LEU A 286 -49.15 22.46 28.61
CA LEU A 286 -49.72 23.55 27.79
C LEU A 286 -50.13 23.13 26.37
N GLU A 287 -50.05 21.84 25.99
CA GLU A 287 -50.59 21.41 24.72
C GLU A 287 -52.13 21.39 24.73
N PRO A 288 -52.80 21.85 23.66
CA PRO A 288 -54.26 21.96 23.65
C PRO A 288 -54.99 20.65 24.02
N GLU A 289 -54.47 19.49 23.63
CA GLU A 289 -55.03 18.19 24.00
C GLU A 289 -54.88 17.86 25.50
N ASN A 290 -53.81 18.26 26.13
CA ASN A 290 -53.55 18.02 27.56
C ASN A 290 -54.35 19.00 28.41
N ILE A 291 -54.54 20.22 27.94
CA ILE A 291 -55.44 21.21 28.55
C ILE A 291 -56.88 20.70 28.47
N ALA A 292 -57.33 20.25 27.31
CA ALA A 292 -58.70 19.73 27.13
C ALA A 292 -58.95 18.47 28.00
N ARG A 293 -57.99 17.58 28.16
CA ARG A 293 -58.09 16.41 29.06
C ARG A 293 -58.08 16.80 30.52
N SER A 294 -57.25 17.75 30.92
CA SER A 294 -57.24 18.29 32.27
C SER A 294 -58.57 18.96 32.61
N ASP A 295 -59.12 19.72 31.68
CA ASP A 295 -60.40 20.38 31.87
C ASP A 295 -61.57 19.42 31.88
N ALA A 296 -61.54 18.36 31.09
CA ALA A 296 -62.52 17.29 31.13
C ALA A 296 -62.46 16.52 32.44
N ALA A 297 -61.26 16.16 32.94
CA ALA A 297 -61.08 15.48 34.22
C ALA A 297 -61.55 16.35 35.41
N LYS A 298 -61.29 17.65 35.39
CA LYS A 298 -61.78 18.57 36.39
C LYS A 298 -63.29 18.73 36.43
N ARG A 299 -63.96 18.63 35.27
CA ARG A 299 -65.42 18.60 35.18
C ARG A 299 -66.01 17.30 35.73
N ASP A 300 -65.42 16.16 35.47
CA ASP A 300 -65.86 14.86 36.01
C ASP A 300 -65.64 14.75 37.51
N GLU A 301 -64.65 15.42 38.05
CA GLU A 301 -64.37 15.46 39.49
C GLU A 301 -65.18 16.55 40.24
N GLY A 302 -66.02 17.33 39.54
CA GLY A 302 -66.83 18.38 40.15
C GLY A 302 -66.05 19.57 40.72
N ILE A 303 -64.81 19.78 40.26
CA ILE A 303 -63.91 20.84 40.77
C ILE A 303 -63.96 22.08 39.88
N ALA A 304 -64.79 22.10 38.86
CA ALA A 304 -65.03 23.26 38.00
C ALA A 304 -66.30 23.93 38.44
N GLY A 305 -66.18 24.86 39.35
CA GLY A 305 -67.12 25.85 39.66
C GLY A 305 -66.79 27.21 39.06
#